data_328e34dced9e09f5e8c66d802bcd7eb6
#
_entry.id   328e34dced9e09f5e8c66d802bcd7eb6
#
_cell.length_a   1.000
_cell.length_b   1.000
_cell.length_c   1.000
_cell.angle_alpha   90.00
_cell.angle_beta   90.00
_cell.angle_gamma   90.00
#
_symmetry.space_group_name_H-M   'P 1'
#
loop_
_entity.id
_entity.type
_entity.pdbx_description
1 polymer ?
#
loop_
_entity_poly.entity_id
_entity_poly.type
_entity_poly.pdbx_seq_one_letter_code
_entity_poly.pdbx_strand_id
1 'polypeptide(L)' 'MTTKTYLAPMSIRIENNKVLCNKFGNDFLDLLGDLGWDYQRMSKSGRETYDEMMQMIGVIEEGEVYMEI' A
#
# COMPACT_ATOMS: atom_id res chain seq x y z
N MET A 1 -2.12 -12.77 -16.39
CA MET A 1 -1.73 -12.30 -15.07
C MET A 1 -2.36 -13.20 -14.01
N THR A 2 -1.55 -13.69 -13.07
CA THR A 2 -2.06 -14.60 -12.05
C THR A 2 -2.76 -13.82 -10.95
N THR A 3 -4.00 -14.16 -10.65
CA THR A 3 -4.74 -13.54 -9.56
C THR A 3 -4.48 -14.29 -8.28
N LYS A 4 -4.00 -13.60 -7.25
CA LYS A 4 -3.81 -14.19 -5.93
C LYS A 4 -5.15 -14.27 -5.20
N THR A 5 -5.37 -15.36 -4.49
CA THR A 5 -6.54 -15.53 -3.64
C THR A 5 -6.14 -15.38 -2.19
N TYR A 6 -6.83 -14.51 -1.45
CA TYR A 6 -6.56 -14.25 -0.05
C TYR A 6 -7.71 -14.80 0.80
N LEU A 7 -7.36 -15.52 1.87
CA LEU A 7 -8.34 -16.12 2.76
C LEU A 7 -8.88 -15.13 3.80
N ALA A 8 -8.20 -14.03 4.00
CA ALA A 8 -8.58 -13.01 4.97
C ALA A 8 -8.72 -11.65 4.27
N PRO A 9 -9.57 -10.74 4.78
CA PRO A 9 -9.63 -9.40 4.24
C PRO A 9 -8.31 -8.66 4.45
N MET A 10 -8.04 -7.71 3.56
CA MET A 10 -6.87 -6.87 3.70
C MET A 10 -6.91 -6.09 5.01
N SER A 11 -5.80 -6.07 5.73
CA SER A 11 -5.64 -5.32 6.96
C SER A 11 -4.38 -4.46 6.90
N ILE A 12 -4.56 -3.16 7.08
CA ILE A 12 -3.47 -2.20 7.19
C ILE A 12 -3.85 -1.24 8.32
N ARG A 13 -2.99 -1.13 9.33
CA ARG A 13 -3.20 -0.22 10.45
C ARG A 13 -1.92 0.53 10.74
N ILE A 14 -2.06 1.74 11.23
CA ILE A 14 -0.92 2.55 11.64
C ILE A 14 -1.01 2.79 13.13
N GLU A 15 0.00 2.34 13.86
CA GLU A 15 0.10 2.52 15.32
C GLU A 15 1.54 2.91 15.67
N ASN A 16 1.71 4.00 16.42
CA ASN A 16 3.02 4.44 16.93
C ASN A 16 4.09 4.53 15.81
N ASN A 17 3.74 5.12 14.67
CA ASN A 17 4.61 5.23 13.49
C ASN A 17 4.98 3.88 12.86
N LYS A 18 4.22 2.84 13.14
CA LYS A 18 4.43 1.52 12.56
C LYS A 18 3.25 1.14 11.70
N VAL A 19 3.51 0.56 10.55
CA VAL A 19 2.48 0.04 9.67
C VAL A 19 2.32 -1.45 9.96
N LEU A 20 1.17 -1.82 10.53
CA LEU A 20 0.85 -3.21 10.85
C LEU A 20 -0.09 -3.75 9.77
N CYS A 21 0.28 -4.84 9.13
CA CYS A 21 -0.51 -5.38 8.04
C CYS A 21 -0.47 -6.91 8.02
N ASN A 22 -1.52 -7.51 7.46
CA ASN A 22 -1.49 -8.93 7.15
C ASN A 22 -0.81 -9.13 5.79
N LYS A 23 -0.70 -10.39 5.35
CA LYS A 23 -0.04 -10.69 4.07
C LYS A 23 -0.71 -9.96 2.90
N PHE A 24 -2.04 -9.90 2.88
CA PHE A 24 -2.76 -9.18 1.82
C PHE A 24 -2.39 -7.70 1.82
N GLY A 25 -2.40 -7.08 3.01
CA GLY A 25 -2.02 -5.67 3.14
C GLY A 25 -0.57 -5.43 2.73
N ASN A 26 0.34 -6.32 3.12
CA ASN A 26 1.74 -6.21 2.73
C ASN A 26 1.91 -6.30 1.21
N ASP A 27 1.26 -7.26 0.57
CA ASP A 27 1.32 -7.40 -0.89
C ASP A 27 0.75 -6.16 -1.59
N PHE A 28 -0.32 -5.59 -1.06
CA PHE A 28 -0.90 -4.36 -1.59
C PHE A 28 0.07 -3.19 -1.49
N LEU A 29 0.74 -3.04 -0.35
CA LEU A 29 1.73 -1.99 -0.14
C LEU A 29 2.92 -2.15 -1.08
N ASP A 30 3.37 -3.37 -1.32
CA ASP A 30 4.44 -3.64 -2.27
C ASP A 30 4.06 -3.20 -3.69
N LEU A 31 2.83 -3.50 -4.11
CA LEU A 31 2.33 -3.08 -5.42
C LEU A 31 2.23 -1.56 -5.52
N LEU A 32 1.78 -0.89 -4.47
CA LEU A 32 1.77 0.57 -4.44
C LEU A 32 3.18 1.14 -4.53
N GLY A 33 4.13 0.52 -3.84
CA GLY A 33 5.53 0.94 -3.93
C GLY A 33 6.07 0.83 -5.34
N ASP A 34 5.78 -0.29 -6.02
CA ASP A 34 6.17 -0.47 -7.41
C ASP A 34 5.54 0.58 -8.32
N LEU A 35 4.26 0.86 -8.12
CA LEU A 35 3.56 1.89 -8.89
C LEU A 35 4.19 3.27 -8.67
N GLY A 36 4.67 3.53 -7.44
CA GLY A 36 5.33 4.79 -7.09
C GLY A 36 6.58 5.06 -7.92
N TRP A 37 7.30 4.02 -8.37
CA TRP A 37 8.45 4.19 -9.24
C TRP A 37 8.09 4.83 -10.58
N ASP A 38 6.85 4.64 -11.05
CA ASP A 38 6.38 5.20 -12.30
C ASP A 38 5.63 6.53 -12.10
N TYR A 39 5.60 7.06 -10.89
CA TYR A 39 4.85 8.26 -10.55
C TYR A 39 5.16 9.43 -11.50
N GLN A 40 6.44 9.64 -11.78
CA GLN A 40 6.89 10.73 -12.66
C GLN A 40 6.41 10.57 -14.12
N ARG A 41 6.13 9.34 -14.52
CA ARG A 41 5.69 9.00 -15.88
C ARG A 41 4.17 8.96 -16.00
N MET A 42 3.45 9.01 -14.89
CA MET A 42 2.01 8.95 -14.91
C MET A 42 1.41 10.24 -15.45
N SER A 43 0.23 10.13 -16.06
CA SER A 43 -0.58 11.29 -16.39
C SER A 43 -0.97 12.03 -15.11
N LYS A 44 -1.42 13.27 -15.24
CA LYS A 44 -1.91 14.04 -14.09
C LYS A 44 -3.02 13.26 -13.35
N SER A 45 -3.94 12.67 -14.09
CA SER A 45 -5.02 11.88 -13.52
C SER A 45 -4.50 10.67 -12.75
N GLY A 46 -3.50 9.97 -13.29
CA GLY A 46 -2.88 8.83 -12.62
C GLY A 46 -2.21 9.22 -11.31
N ARG A 47 -1.50 10.35 -11.30
CA ARG A 47 -0.85 10.86 -10.09
C ARG A 47 -1.87 11.23 -9.02
N GLU A 48 -2.95 11.88 -9.41
CA GLU A 48 -4.02 12.25 -8.48
C GLU A 48 -4.65 11.01 -7.84
N THR A 49 -4.89 9.98 -8.64
CA THR A 49 -5.44 8.72 -8.14
C THR A 49 -4.47 8.03 -7.18
N TYR A 50 -3.19 8.00 -7.52
CA TYR A 50 -2.17 7.42 -6.65
C TYR A 50 -2.12 8.17 -5.30
N ASP A 51 -2.12 9.50 -5.34
CA ASP A 51 -2.09 10.32 -4.13
C ASP A 51 -3.31 10.05 -3.25
N GLU A 52 -4.49 9.92 -3.84
CA GLU A 52 -5.70 9.57 -3.09
C GLU A 52 -5.58 8.21 -2.41
N MET A 53 -5.06 7.20 -3.11
CA MET A 53 -4.87 5.87 -2.53
C MET A 53 -3.92 5.91 -1.35
N MET A 54 -2.84 6.66 -1.45
CA MET A 54 -1.88 6.81 -0.35
C MET A 54 -2.51 7.52 0.85
N GLN A 55 -3.34 8.53 0.61
CA GLN A 55 -4.04 9.23 1.70
C GLN A 55 -5.06 8.34 2.39
N MET A 56 -5.80 7.54 1.62
CA MET A 56 -6.79 6.63 2.19
C MET A 56 -6.17 5.56 3.08
N ILE A 57 -4.99 5.09 2.71
CA ILE A 57 -4.27 4.10 3.49
C ILE A 57 -3.60 4.76 4.71
N GLY A 58 -3.23 6.05 4.58
CA GLY A 58 -2.54 6.76 5.65
C GLY A 58 -1.12 6.28 5.88
N VAL A 59 -0.46 5.75 4.85
CA VAL A 59 0.90 5.22 4.97
C VAL A 59 1.88 6.32 5.35
N ILE A 60 2.72 6.04 6.34
CA ILE A 60 3.77 6.94 6.79
C ILE A 60 5.03 6.65 5.98
N GLU A 61 5.59 7.68 5.33
CA GLU A 61 6.76 7.53 4.46
C GLU A 61 7.94 6.84 5.14
N GLU A 62 8.17 7.13 6.41
CA GLU A 62 9.28 6.55 7.18
C GLU A 62 8.83 5.50 8.17
N GLY A 63 7.59 5.02 8.05
CA GLY A 63 7.05 4.00 8.94
C GLY A 63 7.63 2.61 8.65
N GLU A 64 7.93 1.86 9.70
CA GLU A 64 8.31 0.46 9.54
C GLU A 64 7.07 -0.39 9.31
N VAL A 65 7.18 -1.36 8.40
CA VAL A 65 6.08 -2.28 8.09
C VAL A 65 6.26 -3.57 8.87
N TYR A 66 5.23 -3.94 9.61
CA TYR A 66 5.20 -5.16 10.41
C TYR A 66 4.10 -6.09 9.93
N MET A 67 4.42 -7.36 9.82
CA MET A 67 3.43 -8.37 9.45
C MET A 67 2.64 -8.81 10.67
N GLU A 68 1.32 -8.78 10.56
CA GLU A 68 0.44 -9.41 11.53
C GLU A 68 0.26 -10.89 11.15
N ILE A 69 0.23 -11.71 12.14
CA ILE A 69 -0.02 -13.14 11.94
C ILE A 69 -1.52 -13.40 11.84
#